data_d929e1c640cdf8c28679a234f72e91a0
#
_entry.id   d929e1c640cdf8c28679a234f72e91a0
#
_cell.length_a   1.000
_cell.length_b   1.000
_cell.length_c   1.000
_cell.angle_alpha   90.00
_cell.angle_beta   90.00
_cell.angle_gamma   90.00
#
_symmetry.space_group_name_H-M   'P 1'
#
loop_
_entity.id
_entity.type
_entity.pdbx_description
1 polymer ?
#
loop_
_entity_poly.entity_id
_entity_poly.type
_entity_poly.pdbx_seq_one_letter_code
_entity_poly.pdbx_strand_id
1 'polypeptide(L)'
;METLKNRIVKLLDTLNERVYGKEEVMALALLSAVAGESIFLLGPPGVAKSMVARRLKLMFRGGTAFEYLMSRFSTPDEIFGPVSIARLKNEDTYERMTEGYLPTATVVFLDEIWKAGPAIQNALLTVINEKIFRNGQFSVRVPMKGLIAASNELPASGQGLEALYDRFLVRKLVGGIEDLSDFDRMISTADESEPEVDESLAVSDEEYRQWQEQMKSVGLHYSVLEVIHSLKDKLEDYNRQLENADSPSSVALYVSDRRWKKVVRLLRAAAFLQGNTEVRLSDCLLMVHCLWNETSQIDWVRDAVLTAVGESVRGYVLNLSGIETDLQALKKELDSAGALRERADAGLQLVDTYYYQVERVRLAGRLLLFASDYQQLDDVGKQFYLHKDKYKTDCYVLKKYDPSMRNKVSPSKVYTLRRGRRSVFINDYEYPLLCTPDCASLPAMEVQAQEDIPARFSQLEQRLSHAEAHCGDWVKEEADYCANHLFVGKREKEAMSRILGEPSKALFRYRNELEEMKHAYRKENEEYPSERPE
;
A
#
# COMPACT_ATOMS: atom_id res chain seq x y z
N MET A 1 -7.66 -4.06 29.49
CA MET A 1 -8.54 -3.55 28.43
C MET A 1 -8.33 -4.41 27.20
N GLU A 2 -9.40 -4.83 26.57
CA GLU A 2 -9.33 -5.54 25.30
C GLU A 2 -8.79 -4.61 24.21
N THR A 3 -7.85 -5.11 23.37
CA THR A 3 -7.32 -4.30 22.27
C THR A 3 -8.36 -4.14 21.17
N LEU A 4 -8.32 -3.03 20.42
CA LEU A 4 -9.24 -2.80 19.29
C LEU A 4 -9.19 -3.99 18.31
N LYS A 5 -7.99 -4.48 17.98
CA LYS A 5 -7.80 -5.64 17.12
C LYS A 5 -8.58 -6.87 17.61
N ASN A 6 -8.45 -7.21 18.88
CA ASN A 6 -9.14 -8.39 19.45
C ASN A 6 -10.67 -8.25 19.37
N ARG A 7 -11.18 -7.03 19.60
CA ARG A 7 -12.62 -6.75 19.45
C ARG A 7 -13.07 -6.94 18.01
N ILE A 8 -12.27 -6.46 17.02
CA ILE A 8 -12.60 -6.64 15.60
C ILE A 8 -12.52 -8.12 15.19
N VAL A 9 -11.57 -8.89 15.73
CA VAL A 9 -11.51 -10.34 15.50
C VAL A 9 -12.81 -10.99 15.96
N LYS A 10 -13.22 -10.79 17.23
CA LYS A 10 -14.46 -11.36 17.76
C LYS A 10 -15.68 -10.93 16.96
N LEU A 11 -15.73 -9.68 16.54
CA LEU A 11 -16.82 -9.16 15.72
C LEU A 11 -16.86 -9.88 14.36
N LEU A 12 -15.70 -10.04 13.68
CA LEU A 12 -15.61 -10.77 12.42
C LEU A 12 -16.00 -12.25 12.60
N ASP A 13 -15.56 -12.90 13.67
CA ASP A 13 -15.92 -14.28 13.98
C ASP A 13 -17.44 -14.43 14.12
N THR A 14 -18.09 -13.53 14.86
CA THR A 14 -19.56 -13.53 15.01
C THR A 14 -20.26 -13.24 13.67
N LEU A 15 -19.79 -12.26 12.89
CA LEU A 15 -20.39 -11.94 11.59
C LEU A 15 -20.24 -13.08 10.58
N ASN A 16 -19.19 -13.88 10.70
CA ASN A 16 -18.92 -15.05 9.85
C ASN A 16 -19.58 -16.34 10.34
N GLU A 17 -20.27 -16.33 11.47
CA GLU A 17 -20.98 -17.51 11.93
C GLU A 17 -21.94 -18.01 10.84
N ARG A 18 -21.77 -19.27 10.42
CA ARG A 18 -22.57 -19.90 9.35
C ARG A 18 -22.49 -19.19 7.99
N VAL A 19 -21.42 -18.44 7.76
CA VAL A 19 -21.08 -17.86 6.46
C VAL A 19 -19.82 -18.54 5.98
N TYR A 20 -19.95 -19.46 5.03
CA TYR A 20 -18.86 -20.35 4.61
C TYR A 20 -18.15 -19.83 3.35
N GLY A 21 -16.83 -19.75 3.40
CA GLY A 21 -15.99 -19.35 2.27
C GLY A 21 -16.20 -17.89 1.83
N LYS A 22 -16.65 -17.00 2.73
CA LYS A 22 -16.88 -15.57 2.47
C LYS A 22 -16.22 -14.67 3.51
N GLU A 23 -15.33 -15.22 4.34
CA GLU A 23 -14.67 -14.52 5.43
C GLU A 23 -13.91 -13.30 4.93
N GLU A 24 -13.20 -13.43 3.81
CA GLU A 24 -12.49 -12.32 3.17
C GLU A 24 -13.45 -11.23 2.66
N VAL A 25 -14.59 -11.62 2.09
CA VAL A 25 -15.60 -10.65 1.60
C VAL A 25 -16.18 -9.87 2.78
N MET A 26 -16.49 -10.55 3.89
CA MET A 26 -17.00 -9.93 5.13
C MET A 26 -15.95 -8.96 5.71
N ALA A 27 -14.71 -9.39 5.81
CA ALA A 27 -13.61 -8.55 6.31
C ALA A 27 -13.42 -7.29 5.45
N LEU A 28 -13.43 -7.41 4.12
CA LEU A 28 -13.32 -6.27 3.20
C LEU A 28 -14.56 -5.36 3.28
N ALA A 29 -15.75 -5.91 3.47
CA ALA A 29 -16.98 -5.13 3.65
C ALA A 29 -16.94 -4.32 4.96
N LEU A 30 -16.49 -4.95 6.06
CA LEU A 30 -16.27 -4.28 7.35
C LEU A 30 -15.24 -3.16 7.22
N LEU A 31 -14.08 -3.46 6.63
CA LEU A 31 -13.02 -2.47 6.40
C LEU A 31 -13.52 -1.29 5.56
N SER A 32 -14.26 -1.57 4.48
CA SER A 32 -14.83 -0.54 3.61
C SER A 32 -15.80 0.36 4.39
N ALA A 33 -16.67 -0.24 5.21
CA ALA A 33 -17.62 0.50 6.03
C ALA A 33 -16.92 1.40 7.07
N VAL A 34 -15.87 0.89 7.73
CA VAL A 34 -15.06 1.69 8.66
C VAL A 34 -14.30 2.79 7.94
N ALA A 35 -13.73 2.51 6.79
CA ALA A 35 -13.07 3.54 5.96
C ALA A 35 -14.06 4.58 5.39
N GLY A 36 -15.38 4.35 5.47
CA GLY A 36 -16.41 5.18 4.84
C GLY A 36 -16.44 5.08 3.32
N GLU A 37 -15.91 3.99 2.77
CA GLU A 37 -15.83 3.68 1.35
C GLU A 37 -16.85 2.62 0.94
N SER A 38 -17.06 2.49 -0.37
CA SER A 38 -18.04 1.56 -0.94
C SER A 38 -17.34 0.34 -1.53
N ILE A 39 -17.99 -0.82 -1.43
CA ILE A 39 -17.51 -2.09 -2.01
C ILE A 39 -18.45 -2.57 -3.10
N PHE A 40 -17.86 -3.10 -4.18
CA PHE A 40 -18.56 -3.76 -5.28
C PHE A 40 -18.22 -5.25 -5.32
N LEU A 41 -19.26 -6.08 -5.30
CA LEU A 41 -19.17 -7.53 -5.35
C LEU A 41 -19.59 -8.03 -6.72
N LEU A 42 -18.65 -8.59 -7.47
CA LEU A 42 -18.88 -9.18 -8.79
C LEU A 42 -18.96 -10.71 -8.66
N GLY A 43 -20.04 -11.32 -9.12
CA GLY A 43 -20.15 -12.78 -9.12
C GLY A 43 -21.54 -13.27 -9.44
N PRO A 44 -21.69 -14.59 -9.69
CA PRO A 44 -22.95 -15.19 -10.07
C PRO A 44 -24.03 -15.01 -8.99
N PRO A 45 -25.30 -15.18 -9.32
CA PRO A 45 -26.37 -15.21 -8.34
C PRO A 45 -26.21 -16.40 -7.37
N GLY A 46 -26.72 -16.28 -6.15
CA GLY A 46 -26.72 -17.39 -5.17
C GLY A 46 -25.41 -17.57 -4.40
N VAL A 47 -24.42 -16.68 -4.52
CA VAL A 47 -23.13 -16.76 -3.78
C VAL A 47 -23.12 -15.93 -2.49
N ALA A 48 -24.27 -15.74 -1.86
CA ALA A 48 -24.45 -15.07 -0.56
C ALA A 48 -24.04 -13.58 -0.49
N LYS A 49 -24.04 -12.84 -1.62
CA LYS A 49 -23.68 -11.41 -1.65
C LYS A 49 -24.57 -10.55 -0.74
N SER A 50 -25.89 -10.77 -0.72
CA SER A 50 -26.84 -10.05 0.14
C SER A 50 -26.67 -10.38 1.62
N MET A 51 -26.26 -11.61 1.95
CA MET A 51 -25.99 -12.02 3.33
C MET A 51 -24.89 -11.15 3.97
N VAL A 52 -23.87 -10.77 3.22
CA VAL A 52 -22.78 -9.89 3.70
C VAL A 52 -23.34 -8.58 4.26
N ALA A 53 -24.30 -7.96 3.57
CA ALA A 53 -24.90 -6.70 4.02
C ALA A 53 -25.78 -6.90 5.28
N ARG A 54 -26.55 -7.99 5.30
CA ARG A 54 -27.38 -8.32 6.48
C ARG A 54 -26.55 -8.55 7.71
N ARG A 55 -25.40 -9.21 7.56
CA ARG A 55 -24.45 -9.43 8.65
C ARG A 55 -23.74 -8.13 9.05
N LEU A 56 -23.31 -7.33 8.07
CA LEU A 56 -22.58 -6.09 8.33
C LEU A 56 -23.39 -5.07 9.15
N LYS A 57 -24.74 -5.03 9.03
CA LYS A 57 -25.58 -4.14 9.85
C LYS A 57 -25.39 -4.39 11.35
N LEU A 58 -25.15 -5.65 11.74
CA LEU A 58 -24.98 -6.07 13.13
C LEU A 58 -23.71 -5.50 13.78
N MET A 59 -22.75 -5.06 12.97
CA MET A 59 -21.58 -4.35 13.45
C MET A 59 -21.93 -3.03 14.15
N PHE A 60 -23.04 -2.40 13.75
CA PHE A 60 -23.42 -1.07 14.23
C PHE A 60 -24.56 -1.16 15.21
N ARG A 61 -24.41 -0.52 16.36
CA ARG A 61 -25.46 -0.50 17.39
C ARG A 61 -26.75 0.14 16.85
N GLY A 62 -27.84 -0.60 16.86
CA GLY A 62 -29.11 -0.16 16.27
C GLY A 62 -29.05 0.01 14.74
N GLY A 63 -28.09 -0.63 14.08
CA GLY A 63 -27.91 -0.53 12.64
C GLY A 63 -29.08 -1.07 11.85
N THR A 64 -29.51 -0.30 10.84
CA THR A 64 -30.57 -0.67 9.90
C THR A 64 -29.97 -1.03 8.56
N ALA A 65 -30.58 -2.00 7.86
CA ALA A 65 -30.19 -2.35 6.50
C ALA A 65 -31.30 -1.98 5.52
N PHE A 66 -30.89 -1.46 4.37
CA PHE A 66 -31.76 -1.31 3.21
C PHE A 66 -31.22 -2.21 2.09
N GLU A 67 -32.06 -3.11 1.59
CA GLU A 67 -31.72 -4.04 0.52
C GLU A 67 -32.66 -3.82 -0.66
N TYR A 68 -32.09 -3.73 -1.86
CA TYR A 68 -32.91 -3.56 -3.06
C TYR A 68 -32.27 -4.24 -4.27
N LEU A 69 -33.08 -5.00 -5.01
CA LEU A 69 -32.71 -5.59 -6.31
C LEU A 69 -33.09 -4.64 -7.44
N MET A 70 -32.11 -4.06 -8.09
CA MET A 70 -32.32 -3.13 -9.20
C MET A 70 -32.87 -3.84 -10.43
N SER A 71 -33.79 -3.17 -11.09
CA SER A 71 -34.33 -3.56 -12.39
C SER A 71 -34.40 -2.35 -13.33
N ARG A 72 -34.63 -2.58 -14.61
CA ARG A 72 -34.84 -1.50 -15.59
C ARG A 72 -36.12 -0.67 -15.31
N PHE A 73 -37.02 -1.22 -14.52
CA PHE A 73 -38.30 -0.60 -14.14
C PHE A 73 -38.26 0.01 -12.74
N SER A 74 -37.14 -0.13 -12.03
CA SER A 74 -36.99 0.45 -10.69
C SER A 74 -37.19 1.96 -10.72
N THR A 75 -37.95 2.43 -9.74
CA THR A 75 -38.31 3.84 -9.59
C THR A 75 -37.56 4.47 -8.41
N PRO A 76 -37.32 5.79 -8.43
CA PRO A 76 -36.77 6.47 -7.26
C PRO A 76 -37.60 6.31 -5.98
N ASP A 77 -38.91 6.10 -6.10
CA ASP A 77 -39.81 5.94 -4.96
C ASP A 77 -39.53 4.66 -4.15
N GLU A 78 -39.10 3.60 -4.84
CA GLU A 78 -38.78 2.32 -4.22
C GLU A 78 -37.44 2.36 -3.45
N ILE A 79 -36.57 3.29 -3.78
CA ILE A 79 -35.23 3.39 -3.20
C ILE A 79 -35.16 4.53 -2.18
N PHE A 80 -35.71 5.68 -2.52
CA PHE A 80 -35.62 6.88 -1.70
C PHE A 80 -36.89 7.21 -0.94
N GLY A 81 -37.95 6.42 -1.13
CA GLY A 81 -39.26 6.58 -0.53
C GLY A 81 -40.27 7.34 -1.40
N PRO A 82 -41.57 7.06 -1.24
CA PRO A 82 -42.64 7.69 -1.99
C PRO A 82 -42.81 9.17 -1.61
N VAL A 83 -43.36 9.94 -2.51
CA VAL A 83 -43.71 11.35 -2.26
C VAL A 83 -44.82 11.45 -1.23
N SER A 84 -44.68 12.31 -0.22
CA SER A 84 -45.69 12.58 0.78
C SER A 84 -46.88 13.36 0.19
N ILE A 85 -48.00 12.70 -0.06
CA ILE A 85 -49.22 13.31 -0.58
C ILE A 85 -49.76 14.39 0.38
N ALA A 86 -49.61 14.17 1.69
CA ALA A 86 -50.05 15.11 2.71
C ALA A 86 -49.28 16.45 2.62
N ARG A 87 -47.95 16.40 2.53
CA ARG A 87 -47.12 17.60 2.40
C ARG A 87 -47.32 18.30 1.06
N LEU A 88 -47.46 17.53 0.00
CA LEU A 88 -47.75 18.09 -1.33
C LEU A 88 -49.09 18.84 -1.35
N LYS A 89 -50.15 18.33 -0.68
CA LYS A 89 -51.45 18.97 -0.67
C LYS A 89 -51.58 20.13 0.33
N ASN A 90 -50.94 20.01 1.50
CA ASN A 90 -51.16 20.95 2.59
C ASN A 90 -50.09 22.05 2.64
N GLU A 91 -48.86 21.74 2.19
CA GLU A 91 -47.69 22.61 2.31
C GLU A 91 -47.09 23.00 0.95
N ASP A 92 -47.65 22.52 -0.18
CA ASP A 92 -47.12 22.67 -1.53
C ASP A 92 -45.64 22.30 -1.65
N THR A 93 -45.21 21.35 -0.81
CA THR A 93 -43.81 20.90 -0.73
C THR A 93 -43.65 19.49 -1.30
N TYR A 94 -42.68 19.33 -2.19
CA TYR A 94 -42.32 18.02 -2.76
C TYR A 94 -41.30 17.34 -1.85
N GLU A 95 -41.79 16.52 -0.91
CA GLU A 95 -40.92 15.75 -0.01
C GLU A 95 -41.27 14.27 -0.05
N ARG A 96 -40.25 13.42 0.13
CA ARG A 96 -40.37 11.97 0.19
C ARG A 96 -40.45 11.48 1.63
N MET A 97 -41.15 10.39 1.83
CA MET A 97 -41.18 9.64 3.08
C MET A 97 -39.98 8.70 3.10
N THR A 98 -38.91 9.08 3.79
CA THR A 98 -37.62 8.39 3.73
C THR A 98 -37.45 7.29 4.76
N GLU A 99 -38.37 7.17 5.73
CA GLU A 99 -38.31 6.16 6.81
C GLU A 99 -38.37 4.75 6.21
N GLY A 100 -37.37 3.91 6.56
CA GLY A 100 -37.26 2.54 6.02
C GLY A 100 -36.67 2.43 4.63
N TYR A 101 -36.26 3.55 4.01
CA TYR A 101 -35.61 3.59 2.71
C TYR A 101 -34.13 3.94 2.82
N LEU A 102 -33.42 3.90 1.69
CA LEU A 102 -31.96 4.16 1.61
C LEU A 102 -31.52 5.41 2.39
N PRO A 103 -32.23 6.56 2.38
CA PRO A 103 -31.74 7.75 3.07
C PRO A 103 -31.65 7.64 4.59
N THR A 104 -32.30 6.63 5.20
CA THR A 104 -32.27 6.40 6.66
C THR A 104 -31.49 5.14 7.08
N ALA A 105 -30.94 4.40 6.10
CA ALA A 105 -30.25 3.15 6.36
C ALA A 105 -28.79 3.36 6.78
N THR A 106 -28.33 2.53 7.72
CA THR A 106 -26.91 2.46 8.15
C THR A 106 -26.07 1.65 7.17
N VAL A 107 -26.62 0.55 6.66
CA VAL A 107 -25.98 -0.30 5.64
C VAL A 107 -26.94 -0.45 4.47
N VAL A 108 -26.40 -0.24 3.28
CA VAL A 108 -27.15 -0.32 2.03
C VAL A 108 -26.61 -1.44 1.17
N PHE A 109 -27.48 -2.30 0.67
CA PHE A 109 -27.19 -3.32 -0.33
C PHE A 109 -28.00 -3.08 -1.61
N LEU A 110 -27.31 -2.88 -2.73
CA LEU A 110 -27.91 -2.69 -4.04
C LEU A 110 -27.48 -3.81 -4.97
N ASP A 111 -28.37 -4.75 -5.24
CA ASP A 111 -28.08 -5.83 -6.18
C ASP A 111 -28.43 -5.40 -7.61
N GLU A 112 -27.72 -5.98 -8.59
CA GLU A 112 -27.86 -5.66 -10.01
C GLU A 112 -27.78 -4.14 -10.31
N ILE A 113 -26.84 -3.47 -9.66
CA ILE A 113 -26.70 -2.00 -9.63
C ILE A 113 -26.71 -1.35 -11.01
N TRP A 114 -26.20 -2.04 -12.04
CA TRP A 114 -26.09 -1.50 -13.40
C TRP A 114 -27.42 -1.45 -14.13
N LYS A 115 -28.46 -2.10 -13.62
CA LYS A 115 -29.82 -2.04 -14.17
C LYS A 115 -30.59 -0.79 -13.74
N ALA A 116 -30.06 0.00 -12.83
CA ALA A 116 -30.67 1.25 -12.36
C ALA A 116 -30.81 2.27 -13.50
N GLY A 117 -31.96 2.94 -13.58
CA GLY A 117 -32.17 4.02 -14.52
C GLY A 117 -31.36 5.29 -14.18
N PRO A 118 -31.17 6.23 -15.15
CA PRO A 118 -30.33 7.42 -14.99
C PRO A 118 -30.71 8.31 -13.79
N ALA A 119 -32.00 8.43 -13.47
CA ALA A 119 -32.46 9.22 -12.33
C ALA A 119 -31.96 8.66 -10.99
N ILE A 120 -31.99 7.33 -10.84
CA ILE A 120 -31.49 6.64 -9.66
C ILE A 120 -29.96 6.76 -9.60
N GLN A 121 -29.27 6.54 -10.72
CA GLN A 121 -27.80 6.64 -10.80
C GLN A 121 -27.31 8.02 -10.37
N ASN A 122 -27.92 9.11 -10.84
CA ASN A 122 -27.57 10.47 -10.46
C ASN A 122 -27.81 10.77 -8.98
N ALA A 123 -28.91 10.27 -8.42
CA ALA A 123 -29.17 10.39 -6.98
C ALA A 123 -28.15 9.61 -6.16
N LEU A 124 -27.80 8.38 -6.58
CA LEU A 124 -26.77 7.56 -5.93
C LEU A 124 -25.39 8.21 -5.98
N LEU A 125 -25.02 8.85 -7.09
CA LEU A 125 -23.74 9.57 -7.18
C LEU A 125 -23.60 10.63 -6.08
N THR A 126 -24.66 11.38 -5.80
CA THR A 126 -24.68 12.38 -4.73
C THR A 126 -24.61 11.72 -3.35
N VAL A 127 -25.45 10.72 -3.10
CA VAL A 127 -25.50 10.02 -1.82
C VAL A 127 -24.16 9.32 -1.50
N ILE A 128 -23.55 8.68 -2.47
CA ILE A 128 -22.26 7.96 -2.25
C ILE A 128 -21.13 8.95 -1.94
N ASN A 129 -21.07 10.08 -2.66
CA ASN A 129 -19.98 11.03 -2.50
C ASN A 129 -20.11 11.93 -1.28
N GLU A 130 -21.30 12.50 -1.11
CA GLU A 130 -21.53 13.59 -0.16
C GLU A 130 -22.20 13.11 1.13
N LYS A 131 -22.75 11.88 1.12
CA LYS A 131 -23.61 11.36 2.18
C LYS A 131 -24.80 12.28 2.45
N ILE A 132 -25.31 12.91 1.39
CA ILE A 132 -26.43 13.83 1.42
C ILE A 132 -27.51 13.35 0.45
N PHE A 133 -28.74 13.33 0.89
CA PHE A 133 -29.93 13.13 0.07
C PHE A 133 -30.73 14.44 0.00
N ARG A 134 -31.07 14.89 -1.21
CA ARG A 134 -31.92 16.06 -1.42
C ARG A 134 -33.38 15.64 -1.38
N ASN A 135 -34.09 16.06 -0.34
CA ASN A 135 -35.50 15.79 -0.17
C ASN A 135 -36.31 17.08 -0.30
N GLY A 136 -36.78 17.36 -1.51
CA GLY A 136 -37.41 18.63 -1.81
C GLY A 136 -36.44 19.80 -1.67
N GLN A 137 -36.79 20.74 -0.79
CA GLN A 137 -35.94 21.91 -0.48
C GLN A 137 -34.87 21.62 0.56
N PHE A 138 -34.94 20.47 1.25
CA PHE A 138 -34.03 20.13 2.33
C PHE A 138 -32.92 19.18 1.86
N SER A 139 -31.77 19.33 2.46
CA SER A 139 -30.66 18.39 2.33
C SER A 139 -30.51 17.60 3.62
N VAL A 140 -30.75 16.30 3.54
CA VAL A 140 -30.71 15.37 4.68
C VAL A 140 -29.40 14.60 4.65
N ARG A 141 -28.66 14.57 5.75
CA ARG A 141 -27.47 13.74 5.88
C ARG A 141 -27.87 12.28 6.03
N VAL A 142 -27.36 11.44 5.15
CA VAL A 142 -27.60 9.99 5.16
C VAL A 142 -26.68 9.32 6.19
N PRO A 143 -27.19 8.56 7.16
CA PRO A 143 -26.39 7.91 8.21
C PRO A 143 -25.60 6.69 7.69
N MET A 144 -25.52 6.51 6.38
CA MET A 144 -24.93 5.36 5.73
C MET A 144 -23.44 5.25 6.03
N LYS A 145 -23.04 4.16 6.68
CA LYS A 145 -21.67 3.77 6.99
C LYS A 145 -21.15 2.75 5.99
N GLY A 146 -21.96 1.77 5.59
CA GLY A 146 -21.61 0.75 4.60
C GLY A 146 -22.50 0.82 3.36
N LEU A 147 -21.86 0.81 2.18
CA LEU A 147 -22.54 0.61 0.90
C LEU A 147 -21.90 -0.57 0.19
N ILE A 148 -22.71 -1.58 -0.07
CA ILE A 148 -22.35 -2.78 -0.82
C ILE A 148 -23.20 -2.77 -2.08
N ALA A 149 -22.55 -2.71 -3.24
CA ALA A 149 -23.23 -2.95 -4.52
C ALA A 149 -22.82 -4.32 -5.05
N ALA A 150 -23.71 -4.96 -5.76
CA ALA A 150 -23.47 -6.25 -6.39
C ALA A 150 -23.99 -6.30 -7.81
N SER A 151 -23.33 -7.13 -8.62
CA SER A 151 -23.82 -7.52 -9.95
C SER A 151 -23.18 -8.83 -10.37
N ASN A 152 -23.73 -9.47 -11.38
CA ASN A 152 -23.13 -10.62 -12.06
C ASN A 152 -22.27 -10.20 -13.27
N GLU A 153 -22.30 -8.94 -13.65
CA GLU A 153 -21.55 -8.37 -14.78
C GLU A 153 -20.94 -7.01 -14.40
N LEU A 154 -19.94 -6.57 -15.15
CA LEU A 154 -19.38 -5.22 -15.08
C LEU A 154 -20.27 -4.24 -15.85
N PRO A 155 -20.17 -2.91 -15.58
CA PRO A 155 -20.92 -1.92 -16.34
C PRO A 155 -20.50 -1.96 -17.81
N ALA A 156 -21.49 -1.90 -18.71
CA ALA A 156 -21.21 -1.85 -20.13
C ALA A 156 -20.56 -0.50 -20.50
N SER A 157 -19.49 -0.57 -21.29
CA SER A 157 -18.76 0.61 -21.75
C SER A 157 -19.66 1.57 -22.54
N GLY A 158 -19.48 2.89 -22.37
CA GLY A 158 -20.19 3.93 -23.11
C GLY A 158 -21.64 4.17 -22.68
N GLN A 159 -22.09 3.58 -21.56
CA GLN A 159 -23.43 3.82 -21.01
C GLN A 159 -23.47 4.90 -19.92
N GLY A 160 -22.35 5.57 -19.65
CA GLY A 160 -22.25 6.60 -18.60
C GLY A 160 -22.21 6.06 -17.17
N LEU A 161 -22.02 4.74 -17.02
CA LEU A 161 -21.95 4.04 -15.73
C LEU A 161 -20.56 4.14 -15.09
N GLU A 162 -19.55 4.54 -15.86
CA GLU A 162 -18.15 4.60 -15.44
C GLU A 162 -17.97 5.51 -14.22
N ALA A 163 -18.72 6.63 -14.18
CA ALA A 163 -18.70 7.56 -13.06
C ALA A 163 -19.24 6.93 -11.76
N LEU A 164 -20.26 6.09 -11.84
CA LEU A 164 -20.79 5.34 -10.70
C LEU A 164 -19.85 4.22 -10.28
N TYR A 165 -19.28 3.50 -11.25
CA TYR A 165 -18.32 2.43 -11.01
C TYR A 165 -17.06 2.93 -10.30
N ASP A 166 -16.53 4.11 -10.69
CA ASP A 166 -15.36 4.72 -10.03
C ASP A 166 -15.62 5.09 -8.54
N ARG A 167 -16.87 5.10 -8.08
CA ARG A 167 -17.20 5.36 -6.67
C ARG A 167 -16.98 4.15 -5.77
N PHE A 168 -17.01 2.94 -6.35
CA PHE A 168 -16.73 1.71 -5.63
C PHE A 168 -15.22 1.49 -5.59
N LEU A 169 -14.64 1.79 -4.42
CA LEU A 169 -13.20 1.69 -4.21
C LEU A 169 -12.75 0.23 -4.18
N VAL A 170 -13.39 -0.56 -3.30
CA VAL A 170 -13.05 -1.97 -3.13
C VAL A 170 -13.90 -2.79 -4.10
N ARG A 171 -13.26 -3.65 -4.84
CA ARG A 171 -13.88 -4.53 -5.83
C ARG A 171 -13.44 -5.95 -5.59
N LYS A 172 -14.39 -6.85 -5.40
CA LYS A 172 -14.10 -8.25 -5.09
C LYS A 172 -14.88 -9.21 -5.96
N LEU A 173 -14.18 -10.17 -6.55
CA LEU A 173 -14.84 -11.33 -7.16
C LEU A 173 -15.35 -12.25 -6.06
N VAL A 174 -16.62 -12.66 -6.18
CA VAL A 174 -17.28 -13.56 -5.24
C VAL A 174 -17.70 -14.81 -6.01
N GLY A 175 -16.98 -15.90 -5.81
CA GLY A 175 -17.30 -17.21 -6.39
C GLY A 175 -18.16 -18.08 -5.48
N GLY A 176 -18.38 -19.32 -5.87
CA GLY A 176 -18.90 -20.38 -5.02
C GLY A 176 -17.95 -20.71 -3.87
N ILE A 177 -18.31 -21.69 -3.06
CA ILE A 177 -17.42 -22.24 -2.02
C ILE A 177 -16.46 -23.22 -2.73
N GLU A 178 -15.16 -22.97 -2.59
CA GLU A 178 -14.11 -23.80 -3.21
C GLU A 178 -13.64 -24.92 -2.29
N ASP A 179 -13.62 -24.67 -0.97
CA ASP A 179 -13.21 -25.66 0.01
C ASP A 179 -14.33 -26.65 0.29
N LEU A 180 -14.05 -27.94 0.11
CA LEU A 180 -15.02 -29.01 0.30
C LEU A 180 -15.51 -29.13 1.75
N SER A 181 -14.65 -28.83 2.73
CA SER A 181 -15.05 -28.90 4.14
C SER A 181 -16.04 -27.80 4.49
N ASP A 182 -15.87 -26.60 3.94
CA ASP A 182 -16.81 -25.49 4.08
C ASP A 182 -18.12 -25.77 3.34
N PHE A 183 -18.03 -26.39 2.17
CA PHE A 183 -19.21 -26.83 1.42
C PHE A 183 -20.03 -27.87 2.21
N ASP A 184 -19.36 -28.91 2.74
CA ASP A 184 -20.00 -29.95 3.55
C ASP A 184 -20.64 -29.36 4.83
N ARG A 185 -19.98 -28.43 5.48
CA ARG A 185 -20.53 -27.70 6.64
C ARG A 185 -21.76 -26.91 6.26
N MET A 186 -21.72 -26.20 5.12
CA MET A 186 -22.85 -25.42 4.64
C MET A 186 -24.08 -26.30 4.40
N ILE A 187 -23.94 -27.41 3.66
CA ILE A 187 -25.09 -28.27 3.35
C ILE A 187 -25.61 -29.08 4.55
N SER A 188 -24.75 -29.26 5.57
CA SER A 188 -25.11 -30.01 6.80
C SER A 188 -25.74 -29.13 7.88
N THR A 189 -25.63 -27.80 7.73
CA THR A 189 -26.18 -26.84 8.73
C THR A 189 -27.64 -26.60 8.43
N ALA A 190 -28.51 -26.99 9.36
CA ALA A 190 -29.97 -26.77 9.26
C ALA A 190 -30.45 -25.45 9.86
N ASP A 191 -29.60 -24.77 10.65
CA ASP A 191 -29.95 -23.53 11.33
C ASP A 191 -29.49 -22.32 10.50
N GLU A 192 -30.45 -21.52 10.02
CA GLU A 192 -30.24 -20.29 9.23
C GLU A 192 -30.41 -19.01 10.05
N SER A 193 -30.52 -19.12 11.39
CA SER A 193 -30.71 -17.94 12.25
C SER A 193 -29.56 -16.92 12.10
N GLU A 194 -29.91 -15.64 12.19
CA GLU A 194 -28.89 -14.58 12.25
C GLU A 194 -28.16 -14.66 13.61
N PRO A 195 -26.82 -14.46 13.66
CA PRO A 195 -26.10 -14.40 14.92
C PRO A 195 -26.50 -13.14 15.70
N GLU A 196 -26.43 -13.24 17.01
CA GLU A 196 -26.56 -12.09 17.90
C GLU A 196 -25.15 -11.52 18.18
N VAL A 197 -24.95 -10.25 17.88
CA VAL A 197 -23.71 -9.53 18.22
C VAL A 197 -23.90 -8.90 19.59
N ASP A 198 -22.99 -9.21 20.52
CA ASP A 198 -22.98 -8.59 21.84
C ASP A 198 -22.88 -7.05 21.70
N GLU A 199 -23.69 -6.31 22.44
CA GLU A 199 -23.71 -4.84 22.39
C GLU A 199 -22.35 -4.21 22.70
N SER A 200 -21.50 -4.88 23.46
CA SER A 200 -20.12 -4.41 23.73
C SER A 200 -19.20 -4.49 22.53
N LEU A 201 -19.49 -5.39 21.58
CA LEU A 201 -18.75 -5.52 20.34
C LEU A 201 -19.27 -4.54 19.27
N ALA A 202 -20.57 -4.24 19.29
CA ALA A 202 -21.19 -3.34 18.31
C ALA A 202 -20.70 -1.89 18.45
N VAL A 203 -20.45 -1.25 17.32
CA VAL A 203 -19.90 0.11 17.23
C VAL A 203 -21.02 1.15 17.32
N SER A 204 -20.94 2.05 18.29
CA SER A 204 -21.87 3.18 18.40
C SER A 204 -21.59 4.27 17.36
N ASP A 205 -22.54 5.18 17.14
CA ASP A 205 -22.36 6.33 16.25
C ASP A 205 -21.26 7.28 16.73
N GLU A 206 -21.12 7.44 18.03
CA GLU A 206 -20.10 8.28 18.63
C GLU A 206 -18.70 7.67 18.44
N GLU A 207 -18.57 6.38 18.72
CA GLU A 207 -17.32 5.65 18.53
C GLU A 207 -16.92 5.63 17.04
N TYR A 208 -17.87 5.43 16.12
CA TYR A 208 -17.60 5.49 14.69
C TYR A 208 -17.04 6.87 14.28
N ARG A 209 -17.59 7.96 14.81
CA ARG A 209 -17.07 9.31 14.56
C ARG A 209 -15.66 9.50 15.12
N GLN A 210 -15.40 9.00 16.32
CA GLN A 210 -14.06 9.03 16.92
C GLN A 210 -13.05 8.25 16.07
N TRP A 211 -13.42 7.06 15.57
CA TRP A 211 -12.57 6.30 14.67
C TRP A 211 -12.24 7.06 13.38
N GLN A 212 -13.22 7.76 12.79
CA GLN A 212 -13.00 8.57 11.59
C GLN A 212 -11.94 9.67 11.83
N GLU A 213 -11.89 10.25 13.01
CA GLU A 213 -10.86 11.25 13.36
C GLU A 213 -9.52 10.59 13.67
N GLN A 214 -9.51 9.51 14.43
CA GLN A 214 -8.28 8.80 14.79
C GLN A 214 -7.56 8.21 13.56
N MET A 215 -8.28 7.68 12.58
CA MET A 215 -7.69 7.19 11.34
C MET A 215 -6.93 8.26 10.54
N LYS A 216 -7.29 9.54 10.67
CA LYS A 216 -6.57 10.65 10.02
C LYS A 216 -5.15 10.83 10.57
N SER A 217 -4.93 10.45 11.83
CA SER A 217 -3.63 10.55 12.49
C SER A 217 -2.70 9.38 12.21
N VAL A 218 -3.20 8.30 11.59
CA VAL A 218 -2.36 7.15 11.19
C VAL A 218 -1.35 7.61 10.14
N GLY A 219 -0.06 7.41 10.45
CA GLY A 219 1.05 7.80 9.58
C GLY A 219 1.14 6.99 8.29
N LEU A 220 1.91 7.51 7.33
CA LEU A 220 2.34 6.76 6.16
C LEU A 220 3.87 6.70 6.19
N HIS A 221 4.41 5.51 6.36
CA HIS A 221 5.84 5.31 6.24
C HIS A 221 6.31 5.59 4.80
N TYR A 222 7.56 6.03 4.65
CA TYR A 222 8.11 6.36 3.33
C TYR A 222 8.10 5.15 2.37
N SER A 223 8.36 3.95 2.88
CA SER A 223 8.30 2.71 2.08
C SER A 223 6.93 2.47 1.42
N VAL A 224 5.84 2.84 2.11
CA VAL A 224 4.47 2.76 1.56
C VAL A 224 4.27 3.79 0.43
N LEU A 225 4.82 4.99 0.59
CA LEU A 225 4.77 6.01 -0.47
C LEU A 225 5.53 5.56 -1.71
N GLU A 226 6.68 4.89 -1.54
CA GLU A 226 7.44 4.35 -2.66
C GLU A 226 6.69 3.21 -3.38
N VAL A 227 5.98 2.35 -2.64
CA VAL A 227 5.08 1.36 -3.26
C VAL A 227 4.02 2.05 -4.12
N ILE A 228 3.40 3.13 -3.62
CA ILE A 228 2.38 3.88 -4.38
C ILE A 228 3.00 4.55 -5.61
N HIS A 229 4.20 5.11 -5.50
CA HIS A 229 4.90 5.73 -6.63
C HIS A 229 5.27 4.69 -7.69
N SER A 230 5.89 3.57 -7.27
CA SER A 230 6.21 2.45 -8.16
C SER A 230 4.96 1.92 -8.89
N LEU A 231 3.85 1.76 -8.17
CA LEU A 231 2.59 1.35 -8.78
C LEU A 231 2.08 2.35 -9.80
N LYS A 232 2.18 3.65 -9.52
CA LYS A 232 1.76 4.68 -10.46
C LYS A 232 2.58 4.64 -11.74
N ASP A 233 3.89 4.48 -11.63
CA ASP A 233 4.79 4.37 -12.77
C ASP A 233 4.49 3.09 -13.59
N LYS A 234 4.28 1.94 -12.90
CA LYS A 234 3.89 0.68 -13.54
C LYS A 234 2.55 0.77 -14.29
N LEU A 235 1.57 1.50 -13.74
CA LEU A 235 0.28 1.75 -14.40
C LEU A 235 0.44 2.62 -15.66
N GLU A 236 1.29 3.65 -15.60
CA GLU A 236 1.60 4.49 -16.77
C GLU A 236 2.31 3.67 -17.86
N ASP A 237 3.26 2.79 -17.48
CA ASP A 237 3.95 1.90 -18.42
C ASP A 237 3.01 0.86 -19.04
N TYR A 238 2.11 0.27 -18.23
CA TYR A 238 1.09 -0.64 -18.73
C TYR A 238 0.22 0.01 -19.80
N ASN A 239 -0.29 1.22 -19.54
CA ASN A 239 -1.11 1.94 -20.50
C ASN A 239 -0.33 2.32 -21.78
N ARG A 240 0.94 2.72 -21.63
CA ARG A 240 1.82 3.02 -22.78
C ARG A 240 2.10 1.78 -23.65
N GLN A 241 2.24 0.61 -23.02
CA GLN A 241 2.39 -0.65 -23.75
C GLN A 241 1.12 -1.01 -24.53
N LEU A 242 -0.07 -0.76 -23.96
CA LEU A 242 -1.34 -0.98 -24.63
C LEU A 242 -1.54 -0.06 -25.85
N GLU A 243 -1.15 1.21 -25.74
CA GLU A 243 -1.22 2.17 -26.87
C GLU A 243 -0.32 1.76 -28.03
N ASN A 244 0.79 1.08 -27.74
CA ASN A 244 1.75 0.59 -28.75
C ASN A 244 1.39 -0.80 -29.30
N ALA A 245 0.46 -1.51 -28.68
CA ALA A 245 0.03 -2.83 -29.12
C ALA A 245 -1.13 -2.71 -30.13
N ASP A 246 -0.96 -3.27 -31.32
CA ASP A 246 -2.00 -3.34 -32.37
C ASP A 246 -3.26 -4.17 -31.99
N SER A 247 -3.52 -4.34 -30.69
CA SER A 247 -4.59 -5.20 -30.18
C SER A 247 -5.76 -4.36 -29.66
N PRO A 248 -6.90 -4.33 -30.37
CA PRO A 248 -8.04 -3.45 -30.03
C PRO A 248 -8.86 -3.90 -28.81
N SER A 249 -8.45 -4.95 -28.10
CA SER A 249 -9.25 -5.57 -27.02
C SER A 249 -8.80 -5.23 -25.60
N SER A 250 -7.75 -4.47 -25.41
CA SER A 250 -7.22 -4.16 -24.08
C SER A 250 -7.66 -2.77 -23.63
N VAL A 251 -8.35 -2.70 -22.50
CA VAL A 251 -8.85 -1.44 -21.92
C VAL A 251 -7.77 -0.83 -21.03
N ALA A 252 -7.51 0.47 -21.21
CA ALA A 252 -6.56 1.20 -20.38
C ALA A 252 -6.97 1.17 -18.90
N LEU A 253 -5.99 1.01 -18.02
CA LEU A 253 -6.18 0.96 -16.58
C LEU A 253 -5.97 2.35 -15.97
N TYR A 254 -7.05 3.10 -15.88
CA TYR A 254 -7.02 4.44 -15.30
C TYR A 254 -7.40 4.42 -13.82
N VAL A 255 -6.56 5.04 -12.98
CA VAL A 255 -6.80 5.25 -11.55
C VAL A 255 -6.79 6.74 -11.26
N SER A 256 -7.94 7.30 -10.87
CA SER A 256 -8.08 8.73 -10.62
C SER A 256 -7.34 9.17 -9.34
N ASP A 257 -6.92 10.46 -9.26
CA ASP A 257 -6.30 11.03 -8.05
C ASP A 257 -7.23 10.92 -6.82
N ARG A 258 -8.56 10.98 -7.05
CA ARG A 258 -9.55 10.71 -6.01
C ARG A 258 -9.44 9.29 -5.50
N ARG A 259 -9.31 8.30 -6.40
CA ARG A 259 -9.18 6.88 -6.02
C ARG A 259 -7.92 6.65 -5.20
N TRP A 260 -6.78 7.25 -5.56
CA TRP A 260 -5.57 7.18 -4.76
C TRP A 260 -5.74 7.71 -3.33
N LYS A 261 -6.45 8.84 -3.15
CA LYS A 261 -6.77 9.36 -1.81
C LYS A 261 -7.63 8.39 -1.00
N LYS A 262 -8.59 7.74 -1.64
CA LYS A 262 -9.46 6.74 -1.03
C LYS A 262 -8.69 5.46 -0.67
N VAL A 263 -7.77 5.02 -1.54
CA VAL A 263 -6.85 3.90 -1.25
C VAL A 263 -6.07 4.17 0.02
N VAL A 264 -5.41 5.31 0.13
CA VAL A 264 -4.66 5.68 1.34
C VAL A 264 -5.55 5.70 2.58
N ARG A 265 -6.79 6.17 2.45
CA ARG A 265 -7.76 6.15 3.56
C ARG A 265 -8.11 4.72 3.98
N LEU A 266 -8.29 3.81 3.03
CA LEU A 266 -8.54 2.39 3.30
C LEU A 266 -7.34 1.74 4.01
N LEU A 267 -6.10 2.01 3.56
CA LEU A 267 -4.89 1.49 4.21
C LEU A 267 -4.75 2.00 5.65
N ARG A 268 -5.05 3.28 5.89
CA ARG A 268 -5.07 3.85 7.25
C ARG A 268 -6.13 3.20 8.13
N ALA A 269 -7.31 2.90 7.59
CA ALA A 269 -8.36 2.20 8.32
C ALA A 269 -7.92 0.78 8.67
N ALA A 270 -7.26 0.06 7.76
CA ALA A 270 -6.73 -1.27 8.02
C ALA A 270 -5.68 -1.25 9.15
N ALA A 271 -4.69 -0.38 9.07
CA ALA A 271 -3.66 -0.22 10.09
C ALA A 271 -4.26 0.16 11.46
N PHE A 272 -5.20 1.12 11.48
CA PHE A 272 -5.92 1.54 12.69
C PHE A 272 -6.65 0.39 13.37
N LEU A 273 -7.44 -0.40 12.62
CA LEU A 273 -8.20 -1.53 13.16
C LEU A 273 -7.29 -2.66 13.68
N GLN A 274 -6.07 -2.71 13.19
CA GLN A 274 -5.05 -3.63 13.68
C GLN A 274 -4.26 -3.08 14.89
N GLY A 275 -4.54 -1.84 15.32
CA GLY A 275 -3.92 -1.19 16.46
C GLY A 275 -2.56 -0.54 16.15
N ASN A 276 -2.27 -0.26 14.87
CA ASN A 276 -1.04 0.41 14.45
C ASN A 276 -1.23 1.93 14.30
N THR A 277 -0.15 2.66 14.53
CA THR A 277 -0.08 4.11 14.36
C THR A 277 0.41 4.52 12.96
N GLU A 278 0.92 3.56 12.18
CA GLU A 278 1.41 3.76 10.82
C GLU A 278 0.98 2.62 9.91
N VAL A 279 0.77 2.93 8.63
CA VAL A 279 0.51 1.94 7.58
C VAL A 279 1.78 1.16 7.30
N ARG A 280 1.69 -0.17 7.28
CA ARG A 280 2.80 -1.10 7.01
C ARG A 280 2.76 -1.59 5.55
N LEU A 281 3.83 -2.26 5.12
CA LEU A 281 3.92 -2.79 3.75
C LEU A 281 2.86 -3.86 3.46
N SER A 282 2.52 -4.69 4.42
CA SER A 282 1.46 -5.70 4.27
C SER A 282 0.08 -5.08 4.03
N ASP A 283 -0.20 -3.87 4.56
CA ASP A 283 -1.47 -3.17 4.27
C ASP A 283 -1.58 -2.84 2.78
N CYS A 284 -0.44 -2.60 2.10
CA CYS A 284 -0.41 -2.28 0.67
C CYS A 284 -1.01 -3.39 -0.21
N LEU A 285 -1.03 -4.63 0.27
CA LEU A 285 -1.65 -5.76 -0.44
C LEU A 285 -3.15 -5.56 -0.69
N LEU A 286 -3.83 -4.76 0.14
CA LEU A 286 -5.24 -4.40 -0.07
C LEU A 286 -5.48 -3.61 -1.36
N MET A 287 -4.44 -3.00 -1.94
CA MET A 287 -4.55 -2.28 -3.21
C MET A 287 -4.94 -3.18 -4.38
N VAL A 288 -4.70 -4.49 -4.27
CA VAL A 288 -5.17 -5.49 -5.26
C VAL A 288 -6.67 -5.37 -5.50
N HIS A 289 -7.45 -5.03 -4.48
CA HIS A 289 -8.89 -4.88 -4.57
C HIS A 289 -9.34 -3.48 -5.02
N CYS A 290 -8.41 -2.54 -5.20
CA CYS A 290 -8.75 -1.13 -5.42
C CYS A 290 -8.38 -0.60 -6.80
N LEU A 291 -7.52 -1.27 -7.55
CA LEU A 291 -6.89 -0.67 -8.72
C LEU A 291 -7.42 -1.17 -10.07
N TRP A 292 -7.99 -2.37 -10.15
CA TRP A 292 -8.50 -2.90 -11.42
C TRP A 292 -9.86 -2.33 -11.82
N ASN A 293 -10.15 -2.26 -13.11
CA ASN A 293 -11.42 -1.85 -13.69
C ASN A 293 -12.14 -3.02 -14.38
N GLU A 294 -11.38 -3.97 -14.93
CA GLU A 294 -11.88 -5.17 -15.59
C GLU A 294 -11.28 -6.44 -14.99
N THR A 295 -11.98 -7.53 -15.10
CA THR A 295 -11.53 -8.82 -14.53
C THR A 295 -10.22 -9.32 -15.15
N SER A 296 -9.98 -9.02 -16.43
CA SER A 296 -8.72 -9.31 -17.14
C SER A 296 -7.49 -8.63 -16.53
N GLN A 297 -7.68 -7.55 -15.79
CA GLN A 297 -6.61 -6.75 -15.18
C GLN A 297 -6.21 -7.23 -13.77
N ILE A 298 -7.01 -8.12 -13.14
CA ILE A 298 -6.84 -8.49 -11.73
C ILE A 298 -5.47 -9.12 -11.47
N ASP A 299 -5.07 -10.07 -12.29
CA ASP A 299 -3.79 -10.75 -12.09
C ASP A 299 -2.61 -9.80 -12.33
N TRP A 300 -2.68 -8.96 -13.36
CA TRP A 300 -1.67 -7.94 -13.59
C TRP A 300 -1.56 -6.95 -12.42
N VAL A 301 -2.70 -6.45 -11.90
CA VAL A 301 -2.71 -5.54 -10.73
C VAL A 301 -2.10 -6.21 -9.51
N ARG A 302 -2.42 -7.49 -9.28
CA ARG A 302 -1.84 -8.26 -8.19
C ARG A 302 -0.32 -8.34 -8.31
N ASP A 303 0.18 -8.72 -9.49
CA ASP A 303 1.60 -8.85 -9.75
C ASP A 303 2.32 -7.50 -9.64
N ALA A 304 1.71 -6.42 -10.11
CA ALA A 304 2.24 -5.07 -9.97
C ALA A 304 2.35 -4.64 -8.51
N VAL A 305 1.32 -4.91 -7.68
CA VAL A 305 1.34 -4.62 -6.24
C VAL A 305 2.43 -5.42 -5.54
N LEU A 306 2.50 -6.73 -5.79
CA LEU A 306 3.51 -7.60 -5.18
C LEU A 306 4.93 -7.20 -5.60
N THR A 307 5.12 -6.85 -6.86
CA THR A 307 6.42 -6.38 -7.37
C THR A 307 6.82 -5.07 -6.71
N ALA A 308 5.92 -4.09 -6.62
CA ALA A 308 6.19 -2.80 -5.97
C ALA A 308 6.52 -2.96 -4.48
N VAL A 309 5.81 -3.84 -3.77
CA VAL A 309 6.12 -4.20 -2.37
C VAL A 309 7.51 -4.83 -2.27
N GLY A 310 7.83 -5.80 -3.14
CA GLY A 310 9.13 -6.45 -3.17
C GLY A 310 10.30 -5.50 -3.49
N GLU A 311 10.09 -4.54 -4.40
CA GLU A 311 11.05 -3.48 -4.71
C GLU A 311 11.30 -2.58 -3.49
N SER A 312 10.23 -2.20 -2.78
CA SER A 312 10.34 -1.41 -1.54
C SER A 312 11.09 -2.17 -0.43
N VAL A 313 10.82 -3.47 -0.26
CA VAL A 313 11.54 -4.31 0.72
C VAL A 313 13.03 -4.32 0.43
N ARG A 314 13.44 -4.56 -0.82
CA ARG A 314 14.86 -4.63 -1.19
C ARG A 314 15.55 -3.27 -1.16
N GLY A 315 14.92 -2.26 -1.76
CA GLY A 315 15.55 -0.96 -1.99
C GLY A 315 15.52 -0.04 -0.79
N TYR A 316 14.35 0.09 -0.16
CA TYR A 316 14.14 1.14 0.84
C TYR A 316 14.11 0.63 2.28
N VAL A 317 13.68 -0.60 2.50
CA VAL A 317 13.63 -1.17 3.85
C VAL A 317 14.98 -1.76 4.25
N LEU A 318 15.56 -2.59 3.40
CA LEU A 318 16.76 -3.37 3.74
C LEU A 318 18.05 -2.86 3.08
N ASN A 319 17.93 -1.99 2.07
CA ASN A 319 19.05 -1.37 1.35
C ASN A 319 20.15 -2.38 0.93
N LEU A 320 19.72 -3.51 0.35
CA LEU A 320 20.64 -4.59 -0.04
C LEU A 320 21.56 -4.21 -1.22
N SER A 321 21.14 -3.23 -2.03
CA SER A 321 21.90 -2.78 -3.21
C SER A 321 23.30 -2.28 -2.85
N GLY A 322 23.46 -1.69 -1.67
CA GLY A 322 24.75 -1.23 -1.20
C GLY A 322 25.75 -2.34 -0.90
N ILE A 323 25.27 -3.41 -0.28
CA ILE A 323 26.10 -4.58 0.00
C ILE A 323 26.50 -5.26 -1.32
N GLU A 324 25.52 -5.40 -2.24
CA GLU A 324 25.77 -6.00 -3.55
C GLU A 324 26.81 -5.20 -4.36
N THR A 325 26.67 -3.87 -4.37
CA THR A 325 27.64 -3.00 -5.06
C THR A 325 29.04 -3.14 -4.48
N ASP A 326 29.18 -3.17 -3.15
CA ASP A 326 30.46 -3.33 -2.49
C ASP A 326 31.10 -4.71 -2.75
N LEU A 327 30.28 -5.78 -2.76
CA LEU A 327 30.74 -7.12 -3.13
C LEU A 327 31.25 -7.17 -4.55
N GLN A 328 30.50 -6.59 -5.50
CA GLN A 328 30.91 -6.53 -6.91
C GLN A 328 32.19 -5.70 -7.09
N ALA A 329 32.30 -4.58 -6.37
CA ALA A 329 33.50 -3.74 -6.40
C ALA A 329 34.72 -4.51 -5.85
N LEU A 330 34.58 -5.20 -4.73
CA LEU A 330 35.65 -6.02 -4.14
C LEU A 330 36.07 -7.15 -5.08
N LYS A 331 35.11 -7.83 -5.69
CA LYS A 331 35.35 -8.90 -6.67
C LYS A 331 36.15 -8.39 -7.87
N LYS A 332 35.72 -7.25 -8.43
CA LYS A 332 36.40 -6.64 -9.58
C LYS A 332 37.83 -6.21 -9.25
N GLU A 333 38.09 -5.77 -8.03
CA GLU A 333 39.44 -5.42 -7.59
C GLU A 333 40.32 -6.66 -7.41
N LEU A 334 39.79 -7.73 -6.85
CA LEU A 334 40.48 -9.02 -6.73
C LEU A 334 40.81 -9.61 -8.10
N ASP A 335 39.85 -9.52 -9.05
CA ASP A 335 40.03 -10.03 -10.41
C ASP A 335 41.03 -9.19 -11.25
N SER A 336 41.22 -7.92 -10.91
CA SER A 336 42.05 -6.97 -11.71
C SER A 336 43.50 -6.87 -11.24
N ALA A 337 44.04 -7.87 -10.58
CA ALA A 337 45.47 -8.02 -10.24
C ALA A 337 46.21 -6.69 -9.90
N GLY A 338 45.87 -6.06 -8.78
CA GLY A 338 46.70 -5.01 -8.18
C GLY A 338 46.22 -3.56 -8.30
N ALA A 339 45.06 -3.29 -8.88
CA ALA A 339 44.51 -1.93 -8.86
C ALA A 339 43.64 -1.70 -7.63
N LEU A 340 44.21 -1.28 -6.52
CA LEU A 340 43.48 -0.86 -5.29
C LEU A 340 42.73 0.43 -5.57
N ARG A 341 41.39 0.32 -5.65
CA ARG A 341 40.52 1.51 -5.64
C ARG A 341 40.30 1.96 -4.22
N GLU A 342 40.56 3.23 -3.94
CA GLU A 342 40.19 3.85 -2.67
C GLU A 342 38.70 3.77 -2.42
N ARG A 343 38.32 3.35 -1.25
CA ARG A 343 36.94 3.26 -0.82
C ARG A 343 36.43 4.62 -0.39
N ALA A 344 35.41 5.13 -1.07
CA ALA A 344 34.89 6.47 -0.85
C ALA A 344 34.07 6.61 0.46
N ASP A 345 33.49 5.51 0.95
CA ASP A 345 32.41 5.56 1.96
C ASP A 345 32.76 4.94 3.32
N ALA A 346 34.05 4.65 3.57
CA ALA A 346 34.50 4.16 4.87
C ALA A 346 34.17 5.16 5.98
N GLY A 347 33.42 4.72 7.01
CA GLY A 347 33.02 5.53 8.16
C GLY A 347 31.78 6.41 7.95
N LEU A 348 31.08 6.31 6.84
CA LEU A 348 29.79 6.99 6.67
C LEU A 348 28.75 6.40 7.63
N GLN A 349 28.00 7.29 8.32
CA GLN A 349 26.95 6.91 9.26
C GLN A 349 25.59 6.93 8.56
N LEU A 350 24.87 5.80 8.66
CA LEU A 350 23.47 5.73 8.24
C LEU A 350 22.55 6.39 9.27
N VAL A 351 21.66 7.23 8.79
CA VAL A 351 20.58 7.84 9.57
C VAL A 351 19.28 7.14 9.17
N ASP A 352 18.45 6.80 10.15
CA ASP A 352 17.20 6.08 9.94
C ASP A 352 17.39 4.77 9.11
N THR A 353 18.55 4.12 9.23
CA THR A 353 18.93 2.85 8.58
C THR A 353 19.14 2.92 7.06
N TYR A 354 18.58 3.93 6.37
CA TYR A 354 18.53 3.97 4.90
C TYR A 354 19.20 5.18 4.26
N TYR A 355 19.54 6.20 5.04
CA TYR A 355 19.97 7.48 4.49
C TYR A 355 21.36 7.83 4.96
N TYR A 356 22.11 8.50 4.09
CA TYR A 356 23.21 9.36 4.49
C TYR A 356 22.70 10.78 4.71
N GLN A 357 23.12 11.42 5.79
CA GLN A 357 22.83 12.82 6.04
C GLN A 357 23.91 13.69 5.40
N VAL A 358 23.47 14.64 4.57
CA VAL A 358 24.34 15.64 3.96
C VAL A 358 24.52 16.80 4.95
N GLU A 359 25.77 17.09 5.31
CA GLU A 359 26.11 18.08 6.31
C GLU A 359 26.40 19.45 5.68
N ARG A 360 26.44 20.49 6.52
CA ARG A 360 26.77 21.87 6.15
C ARG A 360 25.87 22.49 5.09
N VAL A 361 24.68 21.98 4.91
CA VAL A 361 23.68 22.53 3.98
C VAL A 361 22.90 23.65 4.67
N ARG A 362 22.69 24.79 3.98
CA ARG A 362 21.88 25.90 4.50
C ARG A 362 20.38 25.65 4.27
N LEU A 363 19.85 24.66 4.96
CA LEU A 363 18.41 24.33 4.94
C LEU A 363 17.87 24.37 6.39
N ALA A 364 16.60 24.72 6.53
CA ALA A 364 15.90 24.64 7.82
C ALA A 364 15.46 23.19 8.10
N GLY A 365 16.44 22.25 8.17
CA GLY A 365 16.20 20.82 8.38
C GLY A 365 17.34 19.97 7.86
N ARG A 366 17.27 18.64 8.14
CA ARG A 366 18.27 17.66 7.70
C ARG A 366 18.08 17.36 6.21
N LEU A 367 19.18 17.30 5.47
CA LEU A 367 19.17 16.85 4.08
C LEU A 367 19.63 15.38 4.04
N LEU A 368 18.79 14.53 3.49
CA LEU A 368 18.98 13.09 3.44
C LEU A 368 19.13 12.62 1.98
N LEU A 369 20.02 11.67 1.77
CA LEU A 369 20.24 10.98 0.50
C LEU A 369 20.18 9.48 0.76
N PHE A 370 19.40 8.73 -0.03
CA PHE A 370 19.37 7.27 0.08
C PHE A 370 20.77 6.68 -0.12
N ALA A 371 21.15 5.76 0.76
CA ALA A 371 22.45 5.10 0.67
C ALA A 371 22.61 4.35 -0.65
N SER A 372 21.54 3.68 -1.13
CA SER A 372 21.51 3.02 -2.42
C SER A 372 21.68 3.98 -3.60
N ASP A 373 21.12 5.19 -3.52
CA ASP A 373 21.26 6.20 -4.57
C ASP A 373 22.66 6.81 -4.57
N TYR A 374 23.24 7.08 -3.39
CA TYR A 374 24.60 7.55 -3.25
C TYR A 374 25.61 6.58 -3.88
N GLN A 375 25.44 5.29 -3.66
CA GLN A 375 26.34 4.27 -4.20
C GLN A 375 26.25 4.12 -5.72
N GLN A 376 25.13 4.49 -6.32
CA GLN A 376 24.94 4.50 -7.76
C GLN A 376 25.42 5.80 -8.44
N LEU A 377 25.87 6.80 -7.67
CA LEU A 377 26.47 8.01 -8.23
C LEU A 377 27.83 7.69 -8.85
N ASP A 378 28.11 8.37 -9.95
CA ASP A 378 29.34 8.30 -10.71
C ASP A 378 29.97 9.71 -10.87
N ASP A 379 31.09 9.79 -11.59
CA ASP A 379 31.77 11.04 -11.85
C ASP A 379 31.07 11.91 -12.91
N VAL A 380 30.17 11.31 -13.71
CA VAL A 380 29.39 12.02 -14.74
C VAL A 380 28.26 12.81 -14.09
N GLY A 381 27.70 12.26 -13.03
CA GLY A 381 26.62 12.86 -12.25
C GLY A 381 25.23 12.46 -12.72
N LYS A 382 24.32 12.36 -11.76
CA LYS A 382 22.89 12.02 -11.98
C LYS A 382 22.00 13.13 -11.47
N GLN A 383 20.83 13.28 -12.08
CA GLN A 383 19.89 14.33 -11.73
C GLN A 383 18.99 13.93 -10.56
N PHE A 384 18.85 14.84 -9.60
CA PHE A 384 18.02 14.69 -8.40
C PHE A 384 17.21 15.96 -8.17
N TYR A 385 16.13 15.85 -7.41
CA TYR A 385 15.36 16.99 -6.94
C TYR A 385 15.14 16.92 -5.44
N LEU A 386 14.93 18.10 -4.84
CA LEU A 386 14.69 18.22 -3.40
C LEU A 386 13.22 17.97 -3.08
N HIS A 387 12.94 16.92 -2.32
CA HIS A 387 11.62 16.57 -1.82
C HIS A 387 11.53 16.87 -0.33
N LYS A 388 10.52 17.67 0.08
CA LYS A 388 10.24 17.90 1.50
C LYS A 388 9.39 16.74 2.01
N ASP A 389 9.87 16.05 3.02
CA ASP A 389 9.10 15.00 3.66
C ASP A 389 7.89 15.63 4.38
N LYS A 390 6.69 15.10 4.11
CA LYS A 390 5.44 15.61 4.71
C LYS A 390 5.21 15.10 6.12
N TYR A 391 5.85 14.02 6.49
CA TYR A 391 5.66 13.32 7.76
C TYR A 391 6.81 13.58 8.73
N LYS A 392 8.01 13.86 8.20
CA LYS A 392 9.17 14.34 8.95
C LYS A 392 9.42 15.79 8.59
N THR A 393 8.78 16.70 9.31
CA THR A 393 8.76 18.15 9.01
C THR A 393 10.15 18.81 9.04
N ASP A 394 11.13 18.16 9.66
CA ASP A 394 12.51 18.57 9.80
C ASP A 394 13.47 17.97 8.74
N CYS A 395 12.94 17.20 7.76
CA CYS A 395 13.75 16.51 6.77
C CYS A 395 13.42 16.89 5.33
N TYR A 396 14.47 16.93 4.52
CA TYR A 396 14.41 16.97 3.06
C TYR A 396 15.14 15.75 2.51
N VAL A 397 14.61 15.14 1.45
CA VAL A 397 15.20 13.96 0.79
C VAL A 397 15.56 14.31 -0.64
N LEU A 398 16.79 13.98 -1.06
CA LEU A 398 17.21 14.04 -2.46
C LEU A 398 16.72 12.78 -3.18
N LYS A 399 15.87 12.97 -4.19
CA LYS A 399 15.26 11.90 -4.99
C LYS A 399 15.72 11.99 -6.44
N LYS A 400 15.90 10.85 -7.09
CA LYS A 400 16.22 10.79 -8.52
C LYS A 400 15.19 11.56 -9.34
N TYR A 401 15.69 12.32 -10.29
CA TYR A 401 14.88 13.06 -11.25
C TYR A 401 14.83 12.32 -12.57
N ASP A 402 13.59 12.08 -13.04
CA ASP A 402 13.33 11.55 -14.37
C ASP A 402 12.81 12.68 -15.27
N PRO A 403 13.23 12.78 -16.54
CA PRO A 403 12.72 13.77 -17.49
C PRO A 403 11.19 13.80 -17.66
N SER A 404 10.51 12.71 -17.40
CA SER A 404 9.03 12.63 -17.37
C SER A 404 8.42 13.52 -16.29
N MET A 405 9.20 13.89 -15.26
CA MET A 405 8.76 14.74 -14.15
C MET A 405 8.81 16.25 -14.44
N ARG A 406 9.15 16.68 -15.67
CA ARG A 406 9.27 18.12 -16.05
C ARG A 406 8.02 18.95 -15.69
N ASN A 407 6.85 18.36 -15.71
CA ASN A 407 5.60 19.02 -15.36
C ASN A 407 5.34 19.11 -13.83
N LYS A 408 6.10 18.38 -13.01
CA LYS A 408 5.92 18.29 -11.54
C LYS A 408 7.04 18.95 -10.76
N VAL A 409 8.23 19.03 -11.34
CA VAL A 409 9.43 19.59 -10.71
C VAL A 409 9.95 20.70 -11.59
N SER A 410 10.08 21.91 -11.02
CA SER A 410 10.66 23.05 -11.75
C SER A 410 12.12 22.73 -12.09
N PRO A 411 12.59 23.04 -13.30
CA PRO A 411 14.00 22.85 -13.70
C PRO A 411 15.00 23.51 -12.74
N SER A 412 14.63 24.63 -12.13
CA SER A 412 15.44 25.34 -11.11
C SER A 412 15.61 24.60 -9.79
N LYS A 413 14.88 23.49 -9.59
CA LYS A 413 14.94 22.63 -8.39
C LYS A 413 15.56 21.25 -8.68
N VAL A 414 16.16 21.08 -9.85
CA VAL A 414 16.89 19.88 -10.23
C VAL A 414 18.39 20.14 -10.03
N TYR A 415 19.04 19.21 -9.36
CA TYR A 415 20.45 19.28 -8.98
C TYR A 415 21.19 18.09 -9.60
N THR A 416 22.39 18.31 -10.07
CA THR A 416 23.27 17.22 -10.51
C THR A 416 24.10 16.76 -9.31
N LEU A 417 23.99 15.48 -8.97
CA LEU A 417 24.76 14.86 -7.91
C LEU A 417 25.87 14.00 -8.49
N ARG A 418 27.07 14.17 -7.96
CA ARG A 418 28.25 13.30 -8.24
C ARG A 418 28.76 12.74 -6.92
N ARG A 419 29.32 11.56 -6.95
CA ARG A 419 29.90 10.93 -5.78
C ARG A 419 31.23 11.59 -5.44
N GLY A 420 31.42 11.95 -4.17
CA GLY A 420 32.69 12.36 -3.60
C GLY A 420 33.20 11.34 -2.59
N ARG A 421 34.38 11.58 -2.04
CA ARG A 421 34.96 10.78 -0.98
C ARG A 421 34.32 11.18 0.36
N ARG A 422 33.41 10.39 0.91
CA ARG A 422 32.61 10.72 2.11
C ARG A 422 31.81 12.02 1.96
N SER A 423 31.48 12.38 0.75
CA SER A 423 30.83 13.63 0.40
C SER A 423 29.96 13.42 -0.83
N VAL A 424 29.09 14.35 -1.09
CA VAL A 424 28.32 14.42 -2.31
C VAL A 424 28.53 15.80 -2.94
N PHE A 425 28.85 15.84 -4.22
CA PHE A 425 28.80 17.06 -4.98
C PHE A 425 27.36 17.33 -5.39
N ILE A 426 26.81 18.48 -4.98
CA ILE A 426 25.52 18.96 -5.44
C ILE A 426 25.78 20.14 -6.37
N ASN A 427 25.55 19.93 -7.66
CA ASN A 427 26.09 20.73 -8.73
C ASN A 427 27.63 20.74 -8.65
N ASP A 428 28.26 21.90 -8.45
CA ASP A 428 29.71 22.01 -8.38
C ASP A 428 30.24 22.20 -6.94
N TYR A 429 29.38 22.10 -5.92
CA TYR A 429 29.76 22.27 -4.54
C TYR A 429 29.79 20.95 -3.79
N GLU A 430 30.87 20.70 -3.06
CA GLU A 430 31.05 19.52 -2.25
C GLU A 430 30.45 19.68 -0.85
N TYR A 431 29.66 18.69 -0.45
CA TYR A 431 29.05 18.64 0.89
C TYR A 431 29.45 17.34 1.57
N PRO A 432 30.01 17.40 2.80
CA PRO A 432 30.36 16.18 3.54
C PRO A 432 29.08 15.42 3.95
N LEU A 433 29.21 14.11 4.04
CA LEU A 433 28.21 13.24 4.62
C LEU A 433 28.53 13.00 6.10
N LEU A 434 27.50 12.72 6.91
CA LEU A 434 27.67 12.41 8.31
C LEU A 434 28.52 11.16 8.49
N CYS A 435 29.63 11.31 9.22
CA CYS A 435 30.57 10.24 9.48
C CYS A 435 30.56 9.86 10.98
N THR A 436 31.06 8.66 11.31
CA THR A 436 31.31 8.28 12.70
C THR A 436 32.37 9.20 13.32
N PRO A 437 32.37 9.42 14.66
CA PRO A 437 33.31 10.31 15.33
C PRO A 437 34.79 10.02 15.00
N ASP A 438 35.14 8.74 14.84
CA ASP A 438 36.50 8.32 14.50
C ASP A 438 36.93 8.77 13.08
N CYS A 439 35.97 9.01 12.19
CA CYS A 439 36.22 9.50 10.84
C CYS A 439 36.30 11.03 10.72
N ALA A 440 35.62 11.75 11.58
CA ALA A 440 35.59 13.21 11.58
C ALA A 440 36.93 13.83 11.97
N SER A 441 37.78 13.08 12.67
CA SER A 441 39.11 13.52 13.14
C SER A 441 40.26 13.25 12.18
N LEU A 442 40.02 12.55 11.05
CA LEU A 442 41.06 12.31 10.05
C LEU A 442 41.18 13.57 9.16
N PRO A 443 42.36 14.23 9.11
CA PRO A 443 42.57 15.37 8.24
C PRO A 443 42.40 14.96 6.77
N ALA A 444 41.89 15.89 5.96
CA ALA A 444 41.77 15.75 4.51
C ALA A 444 43.14 15.75 3.79
N MET A 445 44.14 15.12 4.37
CA MET A 445 45.45 14.97 3.75
C MET A 445 45.56 13.62 3.07
N GLU A 446 46.09 13.66 1.88
CA GLU A 446 46.58 12.59 1.02
C GLU A 446 47.19 11.42 1.84
N VAL A 447 46.35 10.56 2.35
CA VAL A 447 46.77 9.22 2.70
C VAL A 447 46.46 8.41 1.46
N GLN A 448 47.48 8.15 0.66
CA GLN A 448 47.57 6.94 -0.14
C GLN A 448 47.56 5.76 0.86
N ALA A 449 46.43 5.57 1.49
CA ALA A 449 46.19 4.37 2.26
C ALA A 449 45.85 3.29 1.23
N GLN A 450 46.80 2.43 0.99
CA GLN A 450 46.51 1.08 0.53
C GLN A 450 45.52 0.54 1.55
N GLU A 451 44.21 0.61 1.26
CA GLU A 451 43.19 0.00 2.11
C GLU A 451 43.51 -1.49 2.14
N ASP A 452 43.81 -1.99 3.33
CA ASP A 452 44.12 -3.39 3.57
C ASP A 452 42.90 -4.24 3.17
N ILE A 453 43.01 -5.07 2.14
CA ILE A 453 41.94 -5.97 1.67
C ILE A 453 41.33 -6.78 2.82
N PRO A 454 42.10 -7.32 3.79
CA PRO A 454 41.56 -7.94 4.99
C PRO A 454 40.63 -7.02 5.80
N ALA A 455 40.94 -5.73 5.90
CA ALA A 455 40.07 -4.79 6.61
C ALA A 455 38.73 -4.60 5.87
N ARG A 456 38.74 -4.59 4.53
CA ARG A 456 37.54 -4.52 3.69
C ARG A 456 36.65 -5.76 3.85
N PHE A 457 37.26 -6.95 3.88
CA PHE A 457 36.52 -8.18 4.20
C PHE A 457 35.81 -8.08 5.55
N SER A 458 36.55 -7.66 6.61
CA SER A 458 36.00 -7.52 7.95
C SER A 458 34.85 -6.50 8.00
N GLN A 459 34.96 -5.40 7.27
CA GLN A 459 33.93 -4.37 7.19
C GLN A 459 32.68 -4.89 6.48
N LEU A 460 32.83 -5.62 5.36
CA LEU A 460 31.69 -6.24 4.68
C LEU A 460 31.01 -7.30 5.53
N GLU A 461 31.80 -8.10 6.25
CA GLU A 461 31.27 -9.08 7.22
C GLU A 461 30.43 -8.42 8.32
N GLN A 462 30.91 -7.31 8.88
CA GLN A 462 30.15 -6.53 9.88
C GLN A 462 28.85 -5.96 9.28
N ARG A 463 28.93 -5.40 8.07
CA ARG A 463 27.75 -4.87 7.37
C ARG A 463 26.74 -5.97 7.05
N LEU A 464 27.20 -7.12 6.56
CA LEU A 464 26.36 -8.29 6.32
C LEU A 464 25.70 -8.77 7.61
N SER A 465 26.47 -8.92 8.69
CA SER A 465 25.94 -9.35 9.99
C SER A 465 24.90 -8.38 10.55
N HIS A 466 25.15 -7.07 10.41
CA HIS A 466 24.18 -6.04 10.78
C HIS A 466 22.91 -6.09 9.92
N ALA A 467 23.09 -6.24 8.60
CA ALA A 467 21.97 -6.35 7.66
C ALA A 467 21.15 -7.63 7.90
N GLU A 468 21.80 -8.77 8.23
CA GLU A 468 21.12 -10.01 8.57
C GLU A 468 20.31 -9.89 9.85
N ALA A 469 20.87 -9.29 10.90
CA ALA A 469 20.17 -9.06 12.15
C ALA A 469 18.95 -8.16 11.95
N HIS A 470 19.14 -7.01 11.27
CA HIS A 470 18.04 -6.11 10.96
C HIS A 470 16.99 -6.75 10.05
N CYS A 471 17.41 -7.46 9.01
CA CYS A 471 16.53 -8.21 8.13
C CYS A 471 15.73 -9.25 8.91
N GLY A 472 16.39 -10.03 9.78
CA GLY A 472 15.76 -11.08 10.57
C GLY A 472 14.65 -10.55 11.47
N ASP A 473 14.92 -9.48 12.20
CA ASP A 473 13.95 -8.86 13.11
C ASP A 473 12.79 -8.23 12.33
N TRP A 474 13.10 -7.41 11.33
CA TRP A 474 12.09 -6.73 10.53
C TRP A 474 11.20 -7.72 9.74
N VAL A 475 11.81 -8.72 9.07
CA VAL A 475 11.08 -9.74 8.31
C VAL A 475 10.16 -10.52 9.23
N LYS A 476 10.62 -10.88 10.43
CA LYS A 476 9.80 -11.58 11.41
C LYS A 476 8.60 -10.75 11.84
N GLU A 477 8.82 -9.49 12.20
CA GLU A 477 7.73 -8.58 12.60
C GLU A 477 6.70 -8.38 11.48
N GLU A 478 7.17 -8.18 10.23
CA GLU A 478 6.28 -7.95 9.08
C GLU A 478 5.56 -9.25 8.68
N ALA A 479 6.23 -10.41 8.78
CA ALA A 479 5.63 -11.71 8.54
C ALA A 479 4.53 -12.02 9.58
N ASP A 480 4.81 -11.79 10.86
CA ASP A 480 3.84 -11.97 11.93
C ASP A 480 2.65 -11.01 11.77
N TYR A 481 2.91 -9.77 11.37
CA TYR A 481 1.86 -8.80 11.07
C TYR A 481 1.00 -9.25 9.90
N CYS A 482 1.62 -9.65 8.78
CA CYS A 482 0.91 -10.12 7.60
C CYS A 482 0.11 -11.40 7.87
N ALA A 483 0.70 -12.38 8.57
CA ALA A 483 0.02 -13.63 8.91
C ALA A 483 -1.26 -13.38 9.72
N ASN A 484 -1.19 -12.45 10.69
CA ASN A 484 -2.31 -12.06 11.54
C ASN A 484 -3.12 -10.87 11.02
N HIS A 485 -2.96 -10.52 9.73
CA HIS A 485 -3.70 -9.44 9.11
C HIS A 485 -5.17 -9.81 8.89
N LEU A 486 -6.10 -8.97 9.37
CA LEU A 486 -7.54 -9.28 9.37
C LEU A 486 -8.18 -9.19 7.98
N PHE A 487 -7.62 -8.37 7.09
CA PHE A 487 -8.26 -7.94 5.84
C PHE A 487 -7.53 -8.42 4.58
N VAL A 488 -6.32 -8.92 4.69
CA VAL A 488 -5.54 -9.47 3.56
C VAL A 488 -5.90 -10.93 3.35
N GLY A 489 -6.19 -11.28 2.11
CA GLY A 489 -6.56 -12.63 1.72
C GLY A 489 -5.41 -13.65 1.83
N LYS A 490 -5.75 -14.93 1.87
CA LYS A 490 -4.77 -16.02 2.01
C LYS A 490 -3.74 -16.02 0.89
N ARG A 491 -4.18 -15.80 -0.36
CA ARG A 491 -3.29 -15.78 -1.54
C ARG A 491 -2.25 -14.66 -1.46
N GLU A 492 -2.65 -13.48 -1.01
CA GLU A 492 -1.76 -12.33 -0.83
C GLU A 492 -0.80 -12.53 0.36
N LYS A 493 -1.26 -13.15 1.46
CA LYS A 493 -0.40 -13.52 2.60
C LYS A 493 0.70 -14.50 2.19
N GLU A 494 0.35 -15.52 1.41
CA GLU A 494 1.31 -16.49 0.87
C GLU A 494 2.33 -15.82 -0.06
N ALA A 495 1.89 -14.89 -0.89
CA ALA A 495 2.76 -14.12 -1.76
C ALA A 495 3.71 -13.22 -0.98
N MET A 496 3.21 -12.52 0.06
CA MET A 496 4.04 -11.70 0.95
C MET A 496 5.10 -12.53 1.68
N SER A 497 4.73 -13.72 2.15
CA SER A 497 5.70 -14.63 2.78
C SER A 497 6.87 -14.99 1.86
N ARG A 498 6.61 -15.15 0.55
CA ARG A 498 7.67 -15.38 -0.45
C ARG A 498 8.54 -14.13 -0.64
N ILE A 499 7.92 -12.94 -0.75
CA ILE A 499 8.65 -11.66 -0.85
C ILE A 499 9.56 -11.45 0.35
N LEU A 500 9.05 -11.71 1.56
CA LEU A 500 9.81 -11.56 2.79
C LEU A 500 10.93 -12.59 2.95
N GLY A 501 10.84 -13.74 2.27
CA GLY A 501 11.90 -14.75 2.26
C GLY A 501 13.06 -14.43 1.31
N GLU A 502 12.87 -13.57 0.30
CA GLU A 502 13.91 -13.26 -0.70
C GLU A 502 15.12 -12.51 -0.14
N PRO A 503 14.97 -11.49 0.73
CA PRO A 503 16.10 -10.79 1.33
C PRO A 503 17.05 -11.69 2.09
N SER A 504 16.53 -12.60 2.90
CA SER A 504 17.36 -13.56 3.65
C SER A 504 18.16 -14.47 2.73
N LYS A 505 17.57 -14.93 1.62
CA LYS A 505 18.28 -15.72 0.60
C LYS A 505 19.38 -14.88 -0.10
N ALA A 506 19.09 -13.61 -0.37
CA ALA A 506 20.07 -12.71 -0.98
C ALA A 506 21.27 -12.49 -0.04
N LEU A 507 21.01 -12.20 1.25
CA LEU A 507 22.05 -12.03 2.26
C LEU A 507 22.88 -13.31 2.43
N PHE A 508 22.24 -14.49 2.47
CA PHE A 508 22.95 -15.78 2.53
C PHE A 508 23.85 -15.98 1.30
N ARG A 509 23.36 -15.64 0.10
CA ARG A 509 24.17 -15.69 -1.13
C ARG A 509 25.35 -14.73 -1.07
N TYR A 510 25.14 -13.48 -0.60
CA TYR A 510 26.21 -12.49 -0.46
C TYR A 510 27.26 -12.95 0.56
N ARG A 511 26.86 -13.59 1.67
CA ARG A 511 27.77 -14.16 2.64
C ARG A 511 28.64 -15.27 2.04
N ASN A 512 28.04 -16.20 1.32
CA ASN A 512 28.78 -17.29 0.66
C ASN A 512 29.77 -16.73 -0.37
N GLU A 513 29.34 -15.75 -1.18
CA GLU A 513 30.22 -15.10 -2.16
C GLU A 513 31.40 -14.39 -1.48
N LEU A 514 31.17 -13.72 -0.35
CA LEU A 514 32.23 -13.09 0.44
C LEU A 514 33.23 -14.12 1.02
N GLU A 515 32.73 -15.23 1.53
CA GLU A 515 33.59 -16.31 2.07
C GLU A 515 34.41 -16.98 0.96
N GLU A 516 33.84 -17.22 -0.20
CA GLU A 516 34.57 -17.74 -1.37
C GLU A 516 35.68 -16.78 -1.80
N MET A 517 35.39 -15.49 -1.91
CA MET A 517 36.42 -14.47 -2.23
C MET A 517 37.52 -14.41 -1.17
N LYS A 518 37.16 -14.48 0.10
CA LYS A 518 38.11 -14.47 1.21
C LYS A 518 39.00 -15.71 1.21
N HIS A 519 38.45 -16.87 0.89
CA HIS A 519 39.21 -18.12 0.78
C HIS A 519 40.17 -18.06 -0.43
N ALA A 520 39.73 -17.58 -1.57
CA ALA A 520 40.55 -17.39 -2.77
C ALA A 520 41.74 -16.44 -2.49
N TYR A 521 41.46 -15.28 -1.85
CA TYR A 521 42.46 -14.29 -1.47
C TYR A 521 43.51 -14.85 -0.50
N ARG A 522 43.10 -15.65 0.50
CA ARG A 522 44.03 -16.31 1.44
C ARG A 522 44.93 -17.29 0.71
N LYS A 523 44.38 -18.13 -0.16
CA LYS A 523 45.13 -19.11 -0.92
C LYS A 523 46.18 -18.47 -1.84
N GLU A 524 45.83 -17.39 -2.53
CA GLU A 524 46.76 -16.63 -3.37
C GLU A 524 47.91 -16.01 -2.55
N ASN A 525 47.62 -15.47 -1.35
CA ASN A 525 48.65 -14.90 -0.49
C ASN A 525 49.54 -15.96 0.21
N GLU A 526 49.07 -17.20 0.40
CA GLU A 526 49.87 -18.32 0.90
C GLU A 526 50.79 -18.87 -0.23
N GLU A 527 50.33 -18.86 -1.48
CA GLU A 527 51.13 -19.32 -2.63
C GLU A 527 52.17 -18.28 -3.07
N TYR A 528 51.95 -16.97 -2.82
CA TYR A 528 52.88 -15.88 -3.12
C TYR A 528 53.05 -14.93 -1.95
N PRO A 529 53.89 -15.32 -0.94
CA PRO A 529 54.17 -14.39 0.17
C PRO A 529 54.89 -13.16 -0.38
N SER A 530 54.24 -11.99 -0.26
CA SER A 530 54.83 -10.72 -0.66
C SER A 530 56.15 -10.52 0.10
N GLU A 531 57.28 -10.42 -0.62
CA GLU A 531 58.55 -9.96 -0.07
C GLU A 531 58.32 -8.56 0.53
N ARG A 532 58.36 -8.48 1.87
CA ARG A 532 58.44 -7.18 2.56
C ARG A 532 59.87 -6.67 2.34
N PRO A 533 60.09 -5.47 1.74
CA PRO A 533 61.39 -4.84 1.89
C PRO A 533 61.62 -4.52 3.36
N GLU A 534 62.83 -4.92 3.84
CA GLU A 534 63.34 -4.58 5.16
C GLU A 534 63.47 -3.05 5.37
#